data_c5a605aea4de4f3aa8e441a8aa1e387d
#
_entry.id   c5a605aea4de4f3aa8e441a8aa1e387d
#
_cell.length_a   1.000
_cell.length_b   1.000
_cell.length_c   1.000
_cell.angle_alpha   90.00
_cell.angle_beta   90.00
_cell.angle_gamma   90.00
#
_symmetry.space_group_name_H-M   'P 1'
#
loop_
_entity.id
_entity.type
_entity.pdbx_description
1 polymer ?
#
loop_
_entity_poly.entity_id
_entity_poly.type
_entity_poly.pdbx_seq_one_letter_code
_entity_poly.pdbx_strand_id
1 'polypeptide(L)'
;GAIPTNMKGIASVLGIEGNITKGNKQLERFRQQIVNSKFSYYNDEIVFLLCFTNVDVIQGRNSYSYVTPLLNSMNDKSLLKTYLQGYTAFRTGHADAAIKFIEAAPKGSQYADLPLMNYLMGNAKLCRMDSDANLYLSKFANETLSTNYRKDTYLRLAFYYLIRNNISQ
;
A
#
# COMPACT_ATOMS: atom_id res chain seq x y z
N GLY A 1 8.36 -12.11 8.78
CA GLY A 1 8.14 -12.74 7.52
C GLY A 1 7.28 -14.00 7.67
N ALA A 2 6.44 -14.27 6.68
CA ALA A 2 5.62 -15.48 6.72
C ALA A 2 6.52 -16.71 6.49
N ILE A 3 6.64 -17.56 7.50
CA ILE A 3 7.30 -18.85 7.36
C ILE A 3 6.34 -19.76 6.55
N PRO A 4 6.79 -20.34 5.42
CA PRO A 4 5.98 -21.27 4.64
C PRO A 4 5.42 -22.38 5.52
N THR A 5 4.18 -22.81 5.26
CA THR A 5 3.46 -23.76 6.12
C THR A 5 4.22 -25.08 6.33
N ASN A 6 4.94 -25.54 5.31
CA ASN A 6 5.79 -26.72 5.35
C ASN A 6 7.07 -26.57 6.20
N MET A 7 7.48 -25.32 6.50
CA MET A 7 8.65 -25.03 7.34
C MET A 7 8.29 -24.64 8.78
N LYS A 8 7.01 -24.46 9.09
CA LYS A 8 6.56 -24.08 10.45
C LYS A 8 7.00 -25.07 11.52
N GLY A 9 6.97 -26.38 11.23
CA GLY A 9 7.43 -27.41 12.16
C GLY A 9 8.92 -27.29 12.47
N ILE A 10 9.75 -27.06 11.45
CA ILE A 10 11.20 -26.90 11.62
C ILE A 10 11.50 -25.60 12.38
N ALA A 11 10.83 -24.50 12.02
CA ALA A 11 10.98 -23.22 12.69
C ALA A 11 10.60 -23.29 14.19
N SER A 12 9.54 -24.02 14.53
CA SER A 12 9.11 -24.23 15.91
C SER A 12 10.17 -25.01 16.72
N VAL A 13 10.75 -26.05 16.14
CA VAL A 13 11.85 -26.81 16.78
C VAL A 13 13.08 -25.93 17.03
N LEU A 14 13.34 -24.97 16.16
CA LEU A 14 14.43 -23.99 16.29
C LEU A 14 14.06 -22.79 17.19
N GLY A 15 12.90 -22.81 17.84
CA GLY A 15 12.42 -21.69 18.66
C GLY A 15 12.04 -20.41 17.90
N ILE A 16 11.90 -20.51 16.57
CA ILE A 16 11.50 -19.40 15.71
C ILE A 16 9.97 -19.37 15.60
N GLU A 17 9.32 -18.83 16.59
CA GLU A 17 7.87 -18.60 16.58
C GLU A 17 7.54 -17.24 16.00
N GLY A 18 7.10 -17.22 14.72
CA GLY A 18 6.57 -16.02 14.09
C GLY A 18 5.12 -15.76 14.55
N ASN A 19 4.91 -14.75 15.37
CA ASN A 19 3.57 -14.31 15.76
C ASN A 19 3.33 -12.87 15.29
N ILE A 20 2.52 -12.74 14.24
CA ILE A 20 2.22 -11.45 13.60
C ILE A 20 1.56 -10.48 14.59
N THR A 21 0.61 -10.95 15.39
CA THR A 21 -0.08 -10.12 16.38
C THR A 21 0.89 -9.60 17.44
N LYS A 22 1.79 -10.46 17.91
CA LYS A 22 2.82 -10.08 18.88
C LYS A 22 3.80 -9.07 18.27
N GLY A 23 4.24 -9.33 17.04
CA GLY A 23 5.13 -8.40 16.30
C GLY A 23 4.49 -7.03 16.07
N ASN A 24 3.22 -7.00 15.66
CA ASN A 24 2.48 -5.75 15.48
C ASN A 24 2.40 -4.94 16.78
N LYS A 25 2.04 -5.59 17.90
CA LYS A 25 2.03 -4.96 19.24
C LYS A 25 3.40 -4.44 19.68
N GLN A 26 4.47 -5.17 19.34
CA GLN A 26 5.84 -4.71 19.63
C GLN A 26 6.20 -3.46 18.83
N LEU A 27 5.85 -3.39 17.54
CA LEU A 27 6.03 -2.20 16.70
C LEU A 27 5.25 -0.99 17.25
N GLU A 28 3.99 -1.20 17.67
CA GLU A 28 3.19 -0.14 18.29
C GLU A 28 3.84 0.42 19.56
N ARG A 29 4.28 -0.46 20.46
CA ARG A 29 4.97 -0.08 21.70
C ARG A 29 6.27 0.66 21.39
N PHE A 30 7.06 0.15 20.46
CA PHE A 30 8.31 0.79 20.07
C PHE A 30 8.04 2.18 19.49
N ARG A 31 7.04 2.32 18.62
CA ARG A 31 6.63 3.62 18.08
C ARG A 31 6.30 4.62 19.21
N GLN A 32 5.51 4.21 20.21
CA GLN A 32 5.17 5.07 21.35
C GLN A 32 6.41 5.51 22.16
N GLN A 33 7.39 4.64 22.30
CA GLN A 33 8.63 4.93 23.04
C GLN A 33 9.57 5.90 22.31
N ILE A 34 9.57 5.87 20.96
CA ILE A 34 10.49 6.70 20.18
C ILE A 34 10.02 8.12 19.91
N VAL A 35 8.73 8.43 20.07
CA VAL A 35 8.12 9.74 19.69
C VAL A 35 8.91 10.93 20.22
N ASN A 36 9.40 10.87 21.46
CA ASN A 36 10.17 11.94 22.11
C ASN A 36 11.64 11.55 22.35
N SER A 37 12.18 10.64 21.56
CA SER A 37 13.55 10.15 21.71
C SER A 37 14.43 10.53 20.51
N LYS A 38 15.73 10.32 20.63
CA LYS A 38 16.68 10.45 19.51
C LYS A 38 16.40 9.49 18.35
N PHE A 39 15.50 8.53 18.54
CA PHE A 39 15.10 7.53 17.54
C PHE A 39 13.80 7.90 16.81
N SER A 40 13.26 9.11 17.02
CA SER A 40 12.01 9.58 16.40
C SER A 40 12.03 9.54 14.85
N TYR A 41 13.21 9.56 14.24
CA TYR A 41 13.38 9.45 12.79
C TYR A 41 12.95 8.08 12.22
N TYR A 42 12.82 7.04 13.05
CA TYR A 42 12.27 5.73 12.63
C TYR A 42 10.74 5.69 12.60
N ASN A 43 10.06 6.79 12.98
CA ASN A 43 8.59 6.78 13.02
C ASN A 43 7.97 6.37 11.67
N ASP A 44 8.46 6.90 10.57
CA ASP A 44 7.89 6.66 9.26
C ASP A 44 8.08 5.21 8.78
N GLU A 45 9.22 4.59 9.08
CA GLU A 45 9.46 3.16 8.81
C GLU A 45 8.53 2.27 9.63
N ILE A 46 8.31 2.62 10.90
CA ILE A 46 7.40 1.85 11.77
C ILE A 46 5.96 1.99 11.30
N VAL A 47 5.54 3.20 10.93
CA VAL A 47 4.20 3.45 10.37
C VAL A 47 4.01 2.68 9.06
N PHE A 48 5.03 2.67 8.20
CA PHE A 48 5.04 1.86 6.98
C PHE A 48 4.82 0.37 7.29
N LEU A 49 5.58 -0.20 8.22
CA LEU A 49 5.45 -1.61 8.62
C LEU A 49 4.08 -1.92 9.23
N LEU A 50 3.57 -1.04 10.11
CA LEU A 50 2.25 -1.18 10.71
C LEU A 50 1.14 -1.10 9.65
N CYS A 51 1.27 -0.21 8.67
CA CYS A 51 0.34 -0.08 7.56
C CYS A 51 0.25 -1.40 6.77
N PHE A 52 1.37 -1.90 6.24
CA PHE A 52 1.38 -3.15 5.47
C PHE A 52 0.92 -4.35 6.29
N THR A 53 1.37 -4.46 7.54
CA THR A 53 0.96 -5.59 8.40
C THR A 53 -0.55 -5.59 8.61
N ASN A 54 -1.18 -4.44 8.86
CA ASN A 54 -2.61 -4.38 9.13
C ASN A 54 -3.45 -4.51 7.86
N VAL A 55 -2.99 -3.95 6.74
CA VAL A 55 -3.75 -3.93 5.49
C VAL A 55 -3.63 -5.24 4.71
N ASP A 56 -2.43 -5.85 4.64
CA ASP A 56 -2.19 -7.02 3.78
C ASP A 56 -2.14 -8.35 4.54
N VAL A 57 -1.75 -8.33 5.81
CA VAL A 57 -1.50 -9.56 6.56
C VAL A 57 -2.63 -9.84 7.55
N ILE A 58 -2.98 -8.87 8.39
CA ILE A 58 -4.07 -9.02 9.38
C ILE A 58 -5.42 -8.92 8.69
N GLN A 59 -5.56 -7.99 7.73
CA GLN A 59 -6.77 -7.75 6.93
C GLN A 59 -8.06 -7.63 7.76
N GLY A 60 -7.94 -6.98 8.92
CA GLY A 60 -9.07 -6.77 9.81
C GLY A 60 -10.09 -5.79 9.23
N ARG A 61 -11.38 -5.97 9.57
CA ARG A 61 -12.47 -5.06 9.15
C ARG A 61 -12.19 -3.59 9.49
N ASN A 62 -11.39 -3.33 10.51
CA ASN A 62 -11.05 -2.00 11.01
C ASN A 62 -9.67 -1.50 10.54
N SER A 63 -9.03 -2.18 9.56
CA SER A 63 -7.68 -1.79 9.10
C SER A 63 -7.61 -0.33 8.64
N TYR A 64 -8.61 0.15 7.93
CA TYR A 64 -8.66 1.54 7.47
C TYR A 64 -8.68 2.54 8.63
N SER A 65 -9.62 2.37 9.57
CA SER A 65 -9.76 3.26 10.73
C SER A 65 -8.58 3.18 11.70
N TYR A 66 -7.93 2.02 11.79
CA TYR A 66 -6.73 1.84 12.60
C TYR A 66 -5.50 2.52 11.97
N VAL A 67 -5.28 2.37 10.67
CA VAL A 67 -4.07 2.87 10.00
C VAL A 67 -4.14 4.38 9.74
N THR A 68 -5.32 4.94 9.46
CA THR A 68 -5.48 6.37 9.13
C THR A 68 -4.87 7.31 10.18
N PRO A 69 -5.11 7.17 11.50
CA PRO A 69 -4.47 8.01 12.51
C PRO A 69 -2.95 7.87 12.56
N LEU A 70 -2.42 6.67 12.28
CA LEU A 70 -0.97 6.45 12.22
C LEU A 70 -0.35 7.26 11.08
N LEU A 71 -0.97 7.24 9.90
CA LEU A 71 -0.51 8.00 8.73
C LEU A 71 -0.55 9.51 8.98
N ASN A 72 -1.52 10.00 9.76
CA ASN A 72 -1.60 11.42 10.12
C ASN A 72 -0.41 11.91 10.97
N SER A 73 0.32 11.01 11.62
CA SER A 73 1.54 11.38 12.37
C SER A 73 2.78 11.60 11.49
N MET A 74 2.71 11.24 10.20
CA MET A 74 3.80 11.47 9.25
C MET A 74 3.77 12.92 8.72
N ASN A 75 4.91 13.38 8.20
CA ASN A 75 5.01 14.71 7.61
C ASN A 75 4.06 14.88 6.42
N ASP A 76 3.27 15.96 6.39
CA ASP A 76 2.32 16.25 5.32
C ASP A 76 2.96 16.43 3.94
N LYS A 77 4.23 16.80 3.87
CA LYS A 77 5.00 16.90 2.64
C LYS A 77 5.67 15.58 2.23
N SER A 78 5.41 14.48 2.95
CA SER A 78 5.99 13.17 2.62
C SER A 78 5.24 12.51 1.48
N LEU A 79 5.95 12.19 0.39
CA LEU A 79 5.42 11.38 -0.70
C LEU A 79 5.05 9.97 -0.23
N LEU A 80 5.84 9.42 0.72
CA LEU A 80 5.55 8.13 1.36
C LEU A 80 4.22 8.15 2.10
N LYS A 81 3.92 9.23 2.85
CA LYS A 81 2.61 9.40 3.51
C LYS A 81 1.48 9.31 2.51
N THR A 82 1.55 10.11 1.43
CA THR A 82 0.52 10.13 0.40
C THR A 82 0.35 8.74 -0.25
N TYR A 83 1.47 8.07 -0.56
CA TYR A 83 1.43 6.70 -1.08
C TYR A 83 0.71 5.75 -0.12
N LEU A 84 1.06 5.76 1.16
CA LEU A 84 0.44 4.89 2.16
C LEU A 84 -1.04 5.19 2.40
N GLN A 85 -1.44 6.46 2.34
CA GLN A 85 -2.85 6.86 2.41
C GLN A 85 -3.63 6.32 1.22
N GLY A 86 -3.13 6.53 0.00
CA GLY A 86 -3.73 5.98 -1.22
C GLY A 86 -3.77 4.46 -1.21
N TYR A 87 -2.68 3.82 -0.81
CA TYR A 87 -2.56 2.37 -0.70
C TYR A 87 -3.56 1.78 0.30
N THR A 88 -3.59 2.32 1.52
CA THR A 88 -4.53 1.89 2.57
C THR A 88 -5.97 2.03 2.11
N ALA A 89 -6.33 3.19 1.56
CA ALA A 89 -7.67 3.45 1.05
C ALA A 89 -8.05 2.46 -0.07
N PHE A 90 -7.19 2.28 -1.06
CA PHE A 90 -7.43 1.34 -2.15
C PHE A 90 -7.61 -0.11 -1.65
N ARG A 91 -6.67 -0.59 -0.82
CA ARG A 91 -6.68 -1.97 -0.30
C ARG A 91 -7.86 -2.29 0.61
N THR A 92 -8.45 -1.28 1.21
CA THR A 92 -9.63 -1.40 2.09
C THR A 92 -10.95 -1.04 1.40
N GLY A 93 -10.97 -0.89 0.08
CA GLY A 93 -12.19 -0.68 -0.72
C GLY A 93 -12.66 0.77 -0.82
N HIS A 94 -11.82 1.75 -0.43
CA HIS A 94 -12.15 3.17 -0.48
C HIS A 94 -11.53 3.85 -1.71
N ALA A 95 -11.94 3.42 -2.93
CA ALA A 95 -11.35 3.87 -4.18
C ALA A 95 -11.38 5.41 -4.36
N ASP A 96 -12.49 6.07 -3.98
CA ASP A 96 -12.61 7.54 -4.05
C ASP A 96 -11.59 8.25 -3.16
N ALA A 97 -11.40 7.75 -1.95
CA ALA A 97 -10.41 8.30 -1.03
C ALA A 97 -8.98 8.07 -1.56
N ALA A 98 -8.70 6.90 -2.13
CA ALA A 98 -7.41 6.60 -2.74
C ALA A 98 -7.07 7.59 -3.85
N ILE A 99 -8.00 7.86 -4.76
CA ILE A 99 -7.83 8.84 -5.85
C ILE A 99 -7.53 10.22 -5.29
N LYS A 100 -8.33 10.70 -4.32
CA LYS A 100 -8.14 12.01 -3.70
C LYS A 100 -6.76 12.15 -3.04
N PHE A 101 -6.28 11.15 -2.32
CA PHE A 101 -4.96 11.18 -1.70
C PHE A 101 -3.85 11.27 -2.76
N ILE A 102 -3.94 10.48 -3.83
CA ILE A 102 -2.93 10.45 -4.87
C ILE A 102 -2.92 11.77 -5.67
N GLU A 103 -4.08 12.37 -5.95
CA GLU A 103 -4.20 13.68 -6.61
C GLU A 103 -3.60 14.81 -5.78
N ALA A 104 -3.72 14.72 -4.45
CA ALA A 104 -3.16 15.66 -3.49
C ALA A 104 -1.65 15.45 -3.23
N ALA A 105 -1.00 14.50 -3.91
CA ALA A 105 0.41 14.23 -3.73
C ALA A 105 1.27 15.49 -3.92
N PRO A 106 2.28 15.70 -3.07
CA PRO A 106 3.19 16.83 -3.23
C PRO A 106 3.93 16.73 -4.57
N LYS A 107 4.06 17.89 -5.25
CA LYS A 107 4.67 18.00 -6.58
C LYS A 107 5.89 18.92 -6.52
N GLY A 108 6.82 18.73 -7.43
CA GLY A 108 8.01 19.56 -7.56
C GLY A 108 9.28 18.74 -7.82
N SER A 109 10.33 19.39 -8.30
CA SER A 109 11.61 18.74 -8.65
C SER A 109 12.35 18.10 -7.45
N GLN A 110 11.96 18.46 -6.23
CA GLN A 110 12.52 17.89 -4.99
C GLN A 110 11.94 16.50 -4.66
N TYR A 111 10.90 16.05 -5.35
CA TYR A 111 10.31 14.73 -5.12
C TYR A 111 10.75 13.76 -6.21
N ALA A 112 11.18 12.58 -5.80
CA ALA A 112 11.47 11.50 -6.74
C ALA A 112 10.16 10.99 -7.37
N ASP A 113 10.25 10.59 -8.63
CA ASP A 113 9.15 9.89 -9.29
C ASP A 113 8.85 8.57 -8.57
N LEU A 114 7.59 8.35 -8.27
CA LEU A 114 7.11 7.13 -7.66
C LEU A 114 6.09 6.44 -8.59
N PRO A 115 6.54 5.60 -9.53
CA PRO A 115 5.66 4.96 -10.52
C PRO A 115 4.49 4.19 -9.89
N LEU A 116 4.67 3.65 -8.68
CA LEU A 116 3.61 2.97 -7.92
C LEU A 116 2.36 3.83 -7.67
N MET A 117 2.48 5.17 -7.69
CA MET A 117 1.32 6.07 -7.64
C MET A 117 0.42 5.91 -8.88
N ASN A 118 1.02 5.75 -10.06
CA ASN A 118 0.26 5.48 -11.29
C ASN A 118 -0.45 4.12 -11.21
N TYR A 119 0.23 3.10 -10.67
CA TYR A 119 -0.39 1.79 -10.44
C TYR A 119 -1.61 1.88 -9.51
N LEU A 120 -1.48 2.55 -8.36
CA LEU A 120 -2.59 2.73 -7.42
C LEU A 120 -3.73 3.55 -8.03
N MET A 121 -3.41 4.66 -8.70
CA MET A 121 -4.40 5.50 -9.38
C MET A 121 -5.17 4.71 -10.42
N GLY A 122 -4.47 3.99 -11.29
CA GLY A 122 -5.09 3.19 -12.34
C GLY A 122 -6.00 2.09 -11.77
N ASN A 123 -5.57 1.41 -10.70
CA ASN A 123 -6.40 0.39 -10.05
C ASN A 123 -7.64 1.00 -9.35
N ALA A 124 -7.49 2.11 -8.63
CA ALA A 124 -8.62 2.78 -7.97
C ALA A 124 -9.65 3.27 -9.00
N LYS A 125 -9.18 3.86 -10.10
CA LYS A 125 -10.04 4.28 -11.22
C LYS A 125 -10.70 3.10 -11.93
N LEU A 126 -10.00 1.98 -12.10
CA LEU A 126 -10.57 0.76 -12.67
C LEU A 126 -11.70 0.20 -11.80
N CYS A 127 -11.54 0.21 -10.47
CA CYS A 127 -12.61 -0.19 -9.55
C CYS A 127 -13.86 0.69 -9.67
N ARG A 128 -13.71 1.97 -10.05
CA ARG A 128 -14.81 2.89 -10.33
C ARG A 128 -15.32 2.82 -11.77
N MET A 129 -14.67 2.04 -12.62
CA MET A 129 -14.92 1.98 -14.06
C MET A 129 -14.68 3.33 -14.79
N ASP A 130 -13.76 4.14 -14.31
CA ASP A 130 -13.38 5.42 -14.91
C ASP A 130 -12.74 5.18 -16.30
N SER A 131 -13.04 6.07 -17.27
CA SER A 131 -12.61 5.89 -18.66
C SER A 131 -11.11 6.08 -18.88
N ASP A 132 -10.41 6.75 -17.96
CA ASP A 132 -9.00 7.06 -18.03
C ASP A 132 -8.10 6.13 -17.19
N ALA A 133 -8.68 5.07 -16.60
CA ALA A 133 -7.92 4.11 -15.79
C ALA A 133 -6.74 3.48 -16.57
N ASN A 134 -6.96 3.19 -17.86
CA ASN A 134 -5.93 2.62 -18.73
C ASN A 134 -4.72 3.54 -18.93
N LEU A 135 -4.89 4.87 -18.89
CA LEU A 135 -3.77 5.80 -19.07
C LEU A 135 -2.74 5.65 -17.93
N TYR A 136 -3.22 5.55 -16.70
CA TYR A 136 -2.36 5.37 -15.52
C TYR A 136 -1.71 3.98 -15.48
N LEU A 137 -2.47 2.94 -15.80
CA LEU A 137 -1.95 1.57 -15.86
C LEU A 137 -0.89 1.42 -16.95
N SER A 138 -1.13 1.97 -18.15
CA SER A 138 -0.17 1.92 -19.25
C SER A 138 1.10 2.70 -18.92
N LYS A 139 0.96 3.89 -18.31
CA LYS A 139 2.10 4.68 -17.86
C LYS A 139 2.95 3.86 -16.88
N PHE A 140 2.32 3.26 -15.87
CA PHE A 140 3.04 2.43 -14.91
C PHE A 140 3.72 1.22 -15.57
N ALA A 141 3.04 0.51 -16.49
CA ALA A 141 3.60 -0.65 -17.18
C ALA A 141 4.90 -0.31 -17.95
N ASN A 142 4.97 0.91 -18.50
CA ASN A 142 6.13 1.39 -19.25
C ASN A 142 7.29 1.85 -18.33
N GLU A 143 6.97 2.39 -17.15
CA GLU A 143 7.96 2.97 -16.23
C GLU A 143 8.49 1.96 -15.21
N THR A 144 7.72 0.90 -14.89
CA THR A 144 8.11 -0.04 -13.82
C THR A 144 9.20 -1.01 -14.23
N LEU A 145 10.17 -1.21 -13.34
CA LEU A 145 11.19 -2.26 -13.44
C LEU A 145 10.73 -3.60 -12.82
N SER A 146 9.63 -3.59 -12.06
CA SER A 146 9.12 -4.78 -11.38
C SER A 146 8.37 -5.70 -12.32
N THR A 147 8.89 -6.90 -12.54
CA THR A 147 8.25 -7.91 -13.40
C THR A 147 6.87 -8.33 -12.87
N ASN A 148 6.72 -8.51 -11.56
CA ASN A 148 5.47 -8.98 -10.96
C ASN A 148 4.37 -7.92 -11.07
N TYR A 149 4.66 -6.66 -10.74
CA TYR A 149 3.70 -5.57 -10.89
C TYR A 149 3.35 -5.31 -12.36
N ARG A 150 4.29 -5.47 -13.27
CA ARG A 150 4.04 -5.35 -14.72
C ARG A 150 3.05 -6.39 -15.21
N LYS A 151 3.20 -7.65 -14.80
CA LYS A 151 2.26 -8.73 -15.15
C LYS A 151 0.84 -8.44 -14.62
N ASP A 152 0.72 -8.03 -13.35
CA ASP A 152 -0.58 -7.66 -12.80
C ASP A 152 -1.20 -6.46 -13.54
N THR A 153 -0.39 -5.48 -13.92
CA THR A 153 -0.87 -4.32 -14.69
C THR A 153 -1.42 -4.72 -16.05
N TYR A 154 -0.77 -5.61 -16.77
CA TYR A 154 -1.32 -6.12 -18.04
C TYR A 154 -2.62 -6.90 -17.85
N LEU A 155 -2.75 -7.65 -16.76
CA LEU A 155 -4.02 -8.30 -16.42
C LEU A 155 -5.11 -7.26 -16.16
N ARG A 156 -4.83 -6.17 -15.45
CA ARG A 156 -5.77 -5.07 -15.20
C ARG A 156 -6.19 -4.36 -16.49
N LEU A 157 -5.23 -4.11 -17.38
CA LEU A 157 -5.50 -3.55 -18.70
C LEU A 157 -6.39 -4.48 -19.54
N ALA A 158 -6.13 -5.79 -19.50
CA ALA A 158 -7.00 -6.77 -20.19
C ALA A 158 -8.44 -6.72 -19.66
N PHE A 159 -8.63 -6.65 -18.32
CA PHE A 159 -9.96 -6.46 -17.73
C PHE A 159 -10.61 -5.14 -18.15
N TYR A 160 -9.84 -4.05 -18.15
CA TYR A 160 -10.35 -2.75 -18.60
C TYR A 160 -10.91 -2.81 -20.01
N TYR A 161 -10.16 -3.37 -20.97
CA TYR A 161 -10.59 -3.48 -22.35
C TYR A 161 -11.73 -4.49 -22.55
N LEU A 162 -11.71 -5.60 -21.83
CA LEU A 162 -12.79 -6.60 -21.88
C LEU A 162 -14.13 -5.99 -21.46
N ILE A 163 -14.16 -5.29 -20.33
CA ILE A 163 -15.39 -4.65 -19.82
C ILE A 163 -15.90 -3.59 -20.82
N ARG A 164 -15.01 -2.81 -21.40
CA ARG A 164 -15.37 -1.74 -22.35
C ARG A 164 -15.87 -2.29 -23.69
N ASN A 165 -15.26 -3.31 -24.22
CA ASN A 165 -15.68 -3.92 -25.48
C ASN A 165 -17.00 -4.67 -25.36
N ASN A 166 -17.31 -5.26 -24.21
CA ASN A 166 -18.59 -5.93 -23.97
C ASN A 166 -19.75 -4.96 -23.70
N ILE A 167 -19.47 -3.70 -23.36
CA ILE A 167 -20.51 -2.67 -23.16
C ILE A 167 -20.96 -2.07 -24.51
N SER A 168 -20.17 -2.23 -25.55
CA SER A 168 -20.47 -1.70 -26.89
C SER A 168 -21.15 -2.70 -27.83
N GLN A 169 -21.46 -3.89 -27.36
CA GLN A 169 -22.30 -4.92 -28.04
C GLN A 169 -23.64 -5.08 -27.33
#